data_e2fb6d3e1fb1e8b6aec2fb2ccfa04369
#
_entry.id   e2fb6d3e1fb1e8b6aec2fb2ccfa04369
#
_cell.length_a   1.000
_cell.length_b   1.000
_cell.length_c   1.000
_cell.angle_alpha   90.00
_cell.angle_beta   90.00
_cell.angle_gamma   90.00
#
_symmetry.space_group_name_H-M   'P 1'
#
loop_
_entity.id
_entity.type
_entity.pdbx_description
1 polymer ?
#
loop_
_entity_poly.entity_id
_entity_poly.type
_entity_poly.pdbx_seq_one_letter_code
_entity_poly.pdbx_strand_id
1 'polypeptide(L)'
;MVHLARGRAPARALALAAVCALGLAGCSMSLPLMGSASIAGVDHEPTGTIVKTSVATTSTLSNNLDVEDWRRARAALGTALDPQGNGATVAWDNPQTGRKGTFIPVAAPYPVDGQVCRAFIARIDGGEVKEIVQGSACRTGGTDDWAIRDVKPFRQS
;
A
#
# COMPACT_ATOMS: atom_id res chain seq x y z
N MET A 1 -38.74 27.05 42.06
CA MET A 1 -39.67 27.12 40.91
C MET A 1 -38.87 26.71 39.65
N VAL A 2 -39.10 25.50 39.20
CA VAL A 2 -38.36 24.89 38.06
C VAL A 2 -39.32 24.84 36.89
N HIS A 3 -39.04 25.60 35.82
CA HIS A 3 -39.81 25.57 34.59
C HIS A 3 -39.31 24.44 33.68
N LEU A 4 -40.11 23.40 33.52
CA LEU A 4 -39.93 22.37 32.51
C LEU A 4 -40.38 22.92 31.13
N ALA A 5 -39.42 23.14 30.22
CA ALA A 5 -39.70 23.42 28.84
C ALA A 5 -39.90 22.10 28.07
N ARG A 6 -41.16 21.83 27.68
CA ARG A 6 -41.55 20.74 26.78
C ARG A 6 -41.15 21.11 25.33
N GLY A 7 -40.04 20.58 24.81
CA GLY A 7 -39.69 20.67 23.40
C GLY A 7 -40.56 19.73 22.55
N ARG A 8 -41.34 20.32 21.65
CA ARG A 8 -42.11 19.61 20.62
C ARG A 8 -41.13 19.11 19.55
N ALA A 9 -41.04 17.80 19.35
CA ALA A 9 -40.31 17.18 18.25
C ALA A 9 -41.06 17.45 16.91
N PRO A 10 -40.33 17.83 15.82
CA PRO A 10 -40.94 18.00 14.50
C PRO A 10 -41.18 16.64 13.85
N ALA A 11 -42.42 16.36 13.52
CA ALA A 11 -42.94 15.16 12.86
C ALA A 11 -42.61 15.11 11.35
N ARG A 12 -41.37 15.40 10.94
CA ARG A 12 -40.94 15.38 9.52
C ARG A 12 -39.81 14.39 9.20
N ALA A 13 -39.42 13.53 10.15
CA ALA A 13 -38.29 12.59 9.95
C ALA A 13 -38.71 11.16 9.55
N LEU A 14 -39.94 10.87 9.22
CA LEU A 14 -40.48 9.52 8.96
C LEU A 14 -40.82 9.23 7.47
N ALA A 15 -40.48 10.10 6.53
CA ALA A 15 -40.90 9.94 5.14
C ALA A 15 -39.75 9.60 4.14
N LEU A 16 -38.51 9.35 4.58
CA LEU A 16 -37.35 9.14 3.69
C LEU A 16 -36.73 7.72 3.75
N ALA A 17 -37.36 6.78 4.44
CA ALA A 17 -36.81 5.42 4.60
C ALA A 17 -37.40 4.34 3.67
N ALA A 18 -38.23 4.69 2.67
CA ALA A 18 -38.99 3.71 1.88
C ALA A 18 -38.57 3.58 0.39
N VAL A 19 -37.47 4.16 -0.07
CA VAL A 19 -37.13 4.16 -1.52
C VAL A 19 -35.87 3.35 -1.89
N CYS A 20 -35.13 2.76 -0.95
CA CYS A 20 -33.87 2.02 -1.26
C CYS A 20 -34.00 0.50 -1.38
N ALA A 21 -35.18 -0.08 -1.59
CA ALA A 21 -35.40 -1.55 -1.59
C ALA A 21 -35.68 -2.19 -2.97
N LEU A 22 -35.42 -1.51 -4.08
CA LEU A 22 -35.67 -2.07 -5.42
C LEU A 22 -34.45 -1.83 -6.33
N GLY A 23 -33.44 -2.73 -6.30
CA GLY A 23 -32.32 -2.59 -7.21
C GLY A 23 -31.22 -3.66 -7.14
N LEU A 24 -31.51 -4.89 -6.71
CA LEU A 24 -30.58 -6.02 -6.91
C LEU A 24 -31.21 -7.07 -7.82
N ALA A 25 -31.39 -6.74 -9.10
CA ALA A 25 -31.60 -7.73 -10.15
C ALA A 25 -30.22 -8.17 -10.64
N GLY A 26 -29.67 -9.26 -10.07
CA GLY A 26 -28.43 -9.88 -10.52
C GLY A 26 -28.62 -10.49 -11.91
N CYS A 27 -27.86 -10.04 -12.89
CA CYS A 27 -27.70 -10.71 -14.17
C CYS A 27 -26.80 -11.93 -14.01
N SER A 28 -27.40 -13.10 -13.79
CA SER A 28 -26.72 -14.38 -13.96
C SER A 28 -26.65 -14.70 -15.44
N MET A 29 -25.51 -14.46 -16.09
CA MET A 29 -25.25 -15.02 -17.43
C MET A 29 -24.84 -16.47 -17.29
N SER A 30 -25.78 -17.37 -17.54
CA SER A 30 -25.50 -18.79 -17.75
C SER A 30 -24.94 -18.96 -19.16
N LEU A 31 -23.67 -19.32 -19.30
CA LEU A 31 -23.10 -19.79 -20.56
C LEU A 31 -23.56 -21.21 -20.83
N PRO A 32 -24.15 -21.52 -22.00
CA PRO A 32 -24.48 -22.90 -22.35
C PRO A 32 -23.19 -23.66 -22.66
N LEU A 33 -23.00 -24.74 -21.91
CA LEU A 33 -21.98 -25.75 -22.16
C LEU A 33 -22.46 -26.61 -23.33
N MET A 34 -22.03 -26.33 -24.54
CA MET A 34 -22.23 -27.27 -25.66
C MET A 34 -20.93 -27.44 -26.44
N GLY A 35 -20.53 -28.69 -26.58
CA GLY A 35 -19.62 -29.10 -27.62
C GLY A 35 -18.28 -29.63 -27.16
N SER A 36 -18.24 -30.91 -26.78
CA SER A 36 -17.00 -31.69 -26.82
C SER A 36 -16.55 -31.81 -28.29
N ALA A 37 -15.57 -31.03 -28.68
CA ALA A 37 -14.80 -31.29 -29.87
C ALA A 37 -13.39 -31.70 -29.42
N SER A 38 -13.12 -32.98 -29.50
CA SER A 38 -11.76 -33.53 -29.38
C SER A 38 -10.93 -33.00 -30.54
N ILE A 39 -10.07 -32.04 -30.29
CA ILE A 39 -8.99 -31.66 -31.21
C ILE A 39 -7.73 -32.34 -30.71
N ALA A 40 -7.32 -33.36 -31.43
CA ALA A 40 -6.06 -34.04 -31.27
C ALA A 40 -4.90 -33.07 -31.51
N GLY A 41 -3.89 -33.13 -30.62
CA GLY A 41 -2.51 -32.79 -30.91
C GLY A 41 -2.25 -31.33 -31.27
N VAL A 42 -2.10 -30.49 -30.26
CA VAL A 42 -1.20 -29.35 -30.32
C VAL A 42 -0.33 -29.41 -29.07
N ASP A 43 0.89 -29.87 -29.24
CA ASP A 43 1.94 -29.71 -28.23
C ASP A 43 2.11 -28.23 -27.98
N HIS A 44 1.47 -27.70 -26.94
CA HIS A 44 1.80 -26.44 -26.38
C HIS A 44 3.10 -26.58 -25.58
N GLU A 45 4.20 -26.55 -26.30
CA GLU A 45 5.47 -26.20 -25.72
C GLU A 45 5.33 -24.80 -25.12
N PRO A 46 5.45 -24.62 -23.78
CA PRO A 46 5.39 -23.30 -23.19
C PRO A 46 6.68 -22.57 -23.49
N THR A 47 6.78 -21.97 -24.67
CA THR A 47 7.83 -21.00 -24.99
C THR A 47 7.56 -19.67 -24.29
N GLY A 48 7.41 -19.74 -22.97
CA GLY A 48 7.52 -18.59 -22.11
C GLY A 48 8.99 -18.25 -21.94
N THR A 49 9.57 -17.51 -22.88
CA THR A 49 10.83 -16.82 -22.62
C THR A 49 10.59 -15.91 -21.42
N ILE A 50 11.02 -16.36 -20.24
CA ILE A 50 11.14 -15.49 -19.07
C ILE A 50 12.25 -14.53 -19.44
N VAL A 51 11.88 -13.37 -20.01
CA VAL A 51 12.78 -12.23 -20.04
C VAL A 51 13.13 -12.00 -18.58
N LYS A 52 14.34 -12.37 -18.18
CA LYS A 52 14.92 -11.90 -16.93
C LYS A 52 14.99 -10.38 -17.05
N THR A 53 13.88 -9.72 -16.72
CA THR A 53 13.93 -8.31 -16.39
C THR A 53 14.97 -8.23 -15.29
N SER A 54 16.06 -7.56 -15.55
CA SER A 54 17.08 -7.28 -14.55
C SER A 54 16.35 -6.63 -13.40
N VAL A 55 16.14 -7.40 -12.33
CA VAL A 55 15.61 -6.90 -11.08
C VAL A 55 16.63 -5.86 -10.66
N ALA A 56 16.27 -4.59 -10.83
CA ALA A 56 17.06 -3.51 -10.27
C ALA A 56 17.31 -3.89 -8.82
N THR A 57 18.58 -3.96 -8.42
CA THR A 57 18.99 -4.41 -7.10
C THR A 57 18.27 -3.53 -6.09
N THR A 58 17.15 -4.02 -5.55
CA THR A 58 16.35 -3.29 -4.59
C THR A 58 17.19 -3.22 -3.33
N SER A 59 17.68 -2.03 -3.01
CA SER A 59 18.46 -1.83 -1.79
C SER A 59 17.63 -2.26 -0.58
N THR A 60 18.18 -3.16 0.21
CA THR A 60 17.54 -3.61 1.45
C THR A 60 17.54 -2.46 2.46
N LEU A 61 16.42 -2.15 3.08
CA LEU A 61 16.32 -1.09 4.08
C LEU A 61 17.23 -1.36 5.29
N SER A 62 17.26 -2.60 5.75
CA SER A 62 18.10 -3.10 6.83
C SER A 62 18.23 -4.62 6.70
N ASN A 63 19.41 -5.15 7.04
CA ASN A 63 19.66 -6.60 7.11
C ASN A 63 19.02 -7.25 8.34
N ASN A 64 18.52 -6.45 9.29
CA ASN A 64 17.92 -6.93 10.55
C ASN A 64 16.40 -7.15 10.43
N LEU A 65 15.81 -6.91 9.26
CA LEU A 65 14.39 -7.14 9.02
C LEU A 65 14.17 -8.50 8.35
N ASP A 66 13.26 -9.29 8.89
CA ASP A 66 12.79 -10.50 8.22
C ASP A 66 11.77 -10.17 7.11
N VAL A 67 11.26 -11.19 6.43
CA VAL A 67 10.33 -11.03 5.30
C VAL A 67 9.03 -10.35 5.74
N GLU A 68 8.49 -10.69 6.91
CA GLU A 68 7.24 -10.11 7.39
C GLU A 68 7.45 -8.70 7.93
N ASP A 69 8.56 -8.43 8.61
CA ASP A 69 8.95 -7.08 9.02
C ASP A 69 9.04 -6.16 7.79
N TRP A 70 9.73 -6.65 6.74
CA TRP A 70 9.89 -5.91 5.51
C TRP A 70 8.57 -5.66 4.79
N ARG A 71 7.67 -6.64 4.75
CA ARG A 71 6.34 -6.48 4.17
C ARG A 71 5.56 -5.35 4.84
N ARG A 72 5.59 -5.29 6.18
CA ARG A 72 4.93 -4.23 6.96
C ARG A 72 5.62 -2.88 6.78
N ALA A 73 6.94 -2.85 6.84
CA ALA A 73 7.73 -1.65 6.61
C ALA A 73 7.48 -1.08 5.21
N ARG A 74 7.39 -1.92 4.18
CA ARG A 74 7.12 -1.50 2.80
C ARG A 74 5.74 -0.86 2.64
N ALA A 75 4.71 -1.39 3.29
CA ALA A 75 3.38 -0.78 3.28
C ALA A 75 3.39 0.62 3.91
N ALA A 76 4.09 0.78 5.05
CA ALA A 76 4.26 2.08 5.70
C ALA A 76 5.09 3.05 4.86
N LEU A 77 6.14 2.56 4.18
CA LEU A 77 6.95 3.35 3.24
C LEU A 77 6.07 3.93 2.13
N GLY A 78 5.24 3.10 1.50
CA GLY A 78 4.33 3.53 0.44
C GLY A 78 3.40 4.66 0.90
N THR A 79 2.83 4.52 2.09
CA THR A 79 1.96 5.55 2.69
C THR A 79 2.73 6.84 3.01
N ALA A 80 3.93 6.74 3.59
CA ALA A 80 4.73 7.91 3.95
C ALA A 80 5.19 8.70 2.73
N LEU A 81 5.52 8.01 1.64
CA LEU A 81 6.08 8.63 0.44
C LEU A 81 5.02 9.07 -0.57
N ASP A 82 3.74 8.79 -0.33
CA ASP A 82 2.65 9.20 -1.23
C ASP A 82 2.77 10.69 -1.57
N PRO A 83 2.86 11.06 -2.87
CA PRO A 83 2.94 12.44 -3.31
C PRO A 83 1.73 13.29 -2.91
N GLN A 84 0.57 12.67 -2.77
CA GLN A 84 -0.67 13.32 -2.34
C GLN A 84 -0.78 13.41 -0.81
N GLY A 85 0.09 12.68 -0.09
CA GLY A 85 0.15 12.72 1.37
C GLY A 85 0.74 14.04 1.88
N ASN A 86 0.35 14.41 3.10
CA ASN A 86 0.80 15.64 3.76
C ASN A 86 2.26 15.58 4.26
N GLY A 87 3.01 14.53 3.94
CA GLY A 87 4.38 14.32 4.42
C GLY A 87 4.46 13.88 5.89
N ALA A 88 3.40 13.28 6.41
CA ALA A 88 3.37 12.78 7.78
C ALA A 88 4.35 11.62 8.01
N THR A 89 4.81 11.48 9.24
CA THR A 89 5.54 10.30 9.70
C THR A 89 4.58 9.12 9.78
N VAL A 90 4.97 7.98 9.19
CA VAL A 90 4.21 6.74 9.22
C VAL A 90 4.98 5.68 10.00
N ALA A 91 4.34 5.10 11.00
CA ALA A 91 4.89 4.01 11.82
C ALA A 91 4.46 2.64 11.30
N TRP A 92 5.27 1.63 11.58
CA TRP A 92 4.94 0.22 11.42
C TRP A 92 5.45 -0.58 12.62
N ASP A 93 4.85 -1.72 12.86
CA ASP A 93 5.29 -2.67 13.88
C ASP A 93 4.97 -4.11 13.47
N ASN A 94 5.75 -5.04 14.01
CA ASN A 94 5.49 -6.47 13.89
C ASN A 94 5.44 -7.08 15.31
N PRO A 95 4.25 -7.40 15.83
CA PRO A 95 4.10 -7.98 17.15
C PRO A 95 4.78 -9.35 17.32
N GLN A 96 5.01 -10.09 16.22
CA GLN A 96 5.63 -11.41 16.26
C GLN A 96 7.12 -11.34 16.55
N THR A 97 7.80 -10.33 15.98
CA THR A 97 9.24 -10.13 16.14
C THR A 97 9.58 -9.05 17.18
N GLY A 98 8.58 -8.25 17.56
CA GLY A 98 8.76 -7.05 18.39
C GLY A 98 9.44 -5.88 17.65
N ARG A 99 9.75 -6.04 16.37
CA ARG A 99 10.36 -4.98 15.56
C ARG A 99 9.36 -3.93 15.17
N LYS A 100 9.82 -2.70 15.10
CA LYS A 100 9.01 -1.54 14.73
C LYS A 100 9.87 -0.45 14.10
N GLY A 101 9.23 0.52 13.48
CA GLY A 101 9.95 1.65 12.90
C GLY A 101 9.05 2.75 12.42
N THR A 102 9.67 3.78 11.85
CA THR A 102 8.96 4.93 11.28
C THR A 102 9.64 5.37 9.98
N PHE A 103 8.84 5.87 9.04
CA PHE A 103 9.30 6.57 7.86
C PHE A 103 8.91 8.03 7.93
N ILE A 104 9.86 8.90 7.65
CA ILE A 104 9.71 10.35 7.66
C ILE A 104 10.12 10.86 6.29
N PRO A 105 9.20 11.33 5.44
CA PRO A 105 9.58 11.98 4.20
C PRO A 105 10.25 13.32 4.52
N VAL A 106 11.40 13.58 3.90
CA VAL A 106 12.23 14.78 4.22
C VAL A 106 12.27 15.82 3.11
N ALA A 107 11.65 15.52 1.97
CA ALA A 107 11.58 16.42 0.83
C ALA A 107 10.26 16.29 0.08
N ALA A 108 9.95 17.25 -0.78
CA ALA A 108 8.87 17.12 -1.75
C ALA A 108 9.20 15.99 -2.76
N PRO A 109 8.20 15.32 -3.34
CA PRO A 109 8.41 14.40 -4.45
C PRO A 109 9.06 15.10 -5.63
N TYR A 110 9.95 14.41 -6.35
CA TYR A 110 10.66 14.93 -7.53
C TYR A 110 10.72 13.88 -8.64
N PRO A 111 10.70 14.30 -9.92
CA PRO A 111 10.75 13.37 -11.05
C PRO A 111 12.20 12.95 -11.34
N VAL A 112 12.40 11.66 -11.65
CA VAL A 112 13.66 11.08 -12.16
C VAL A 112 13.31 10.00 -13.18
N ASP A 113 13.79 10.12 -14.40
CA ASP A 113 13.64 9.11 -15.47
C ASP A 113 12.20 8.60 -15.63
N GLY A 114 11.22 9.51 -15.61
CA GLY A 114 9.80 9.17 -15.73
C GLY A 114 9.18 8.52 -14.49
N GLN A 115 9.91 8.44 -13.40
CA GLN A 115 9.45 7.97 -12.10
C GLN A 115 9.26 9.13 -11.12
N VAL A 116 8.41 8.95 -10.13
CA VAL A 116 8.28 9.88 -9.01
C VAL A 116 9.12 9.35 -7.86
N CYS A 117 10.09 10.13 -7.41
CA CYS A 117 10.99 9.78 -6.32
C CYS A 117 10.75 10.67 -5.09
N ARG A 118 11.05 10.16 -3.90
CA ARG A 118 11.01 10.92 -2.67
C ARG A 118 12.08 10.44 -1.69
N ALA A 119 12.74 11.39 -1.04
CA ALA A 119 13.72 11.09 0.00
C ALA A 119 13.04 10.85 1.35
N PHE A 120 13.64 10.01 2.17
CA PHE A 120 13.12 9.66 3.50
C PHE A 120 14.24 9.44 4.52
N ILE A 121 13.88 9.55 5.79
CA ILE A 121 14.60 8.98 6.93
C ILE A 121 13.76 7.84 7.48
N ALA A 122 14.40 6.69 7.74
CA ALA A 122 13.78 5.59 8.45
C ALA A 122 14.46 5.37 9.79
N ARG A 123 13.65 5.14 10.82
CA ARG A 123 14.08 4.68 12.12
C ARG A 123 13.61 3.25 12.29
N ILE A 124 14.51 2.35 12.68
CA ILE A 124 14.22 0.93 12.84
C ILE A 124 14.66 0.56 14.24
N ASP A 125 13.75 -0.01 15.02
CA ASP A 125 13.98 -0.52 16.36
C ASP A 125 13.79 -2.05 16.32
N GLY A 126 14.89 -2.78 16.40
CA GLY A 126 14.95 -4.23 16.43
C GLY A 126 15.17 -4.79 17.83
N GLY A 127 14.87 -4.01 18.87
CA GLY A 127 15.13 -4.35 20.25
C GLY A 127 16.54 -3.90 20.67
N GLU A 128 17.53 -4.75 20.52
CA GLU A 128 18.93 -4.41 20.86
C GLU A 128 19.58 -3.49 19.81
N VAL A 129 19.15 -3.60 18.56
CA VAL A 129 19.70 -2.83 17.44
C VAL A 129 18.74 -1.71 17.06
N LYS A 130 19.23 -0.48 17.16
CA LYS A 130 18.53 0.73 16.68
C LYS A 130 19.28 1.31 15.51
N GLU A 131 18.61 1.45 14.39
CA GLU A 131 19.17 1.98 13.17
C GLU A 131 18.42 3.26 12.75
N ILE A 132 19.19 4.23 12.30
CA ILE A 132 18.63 5.40 11.60
C ILE A 132 19.31 5.46 10.24
N VAL A 133 18.50 5.36 9.19
CA VAL A 133 18.99 5.40 7.81
C VAL A 133 18.28 6.50 7.05
N GLN A 134 18.95 7.01 6.04
CA GLN A 134 18.39 7.91 5.05
C GLN A 134 18.48 7.27 3.68
N GLY A 135 17.52 7.55 2.83
CA GLY A 135 17.49 6.97 1.50
C GLY A 135 16.52 7.68 0.58
N SER A 136 16.42 7.16 -0.60
CA SER A 136 15.40 7.53 -1.58
C SER A 136 14.68 6.31 -2.12
N ALA A 137 13.42 6.49 -2.47
CA ALA A 137 12.64 5.49 -3.18
C ALA A 137 11.89 6.14 -4.32
N CYS A 138 11.65 5.36 -5.37
CA CYS A 138 10.95 5.81 -6.56
C CYS A 138 9.81 4.84 -6.90
N ARG A 139 8.73 5.38 -7.47
CA ARG A 139 7.65 4.59 -8.04
C ARG A 139 7.44 4.94 -9.51
N THR A 140 7.09 3.95 -10.31
CA THR A 140 6.67 4.19 -11.69
C THR A 140 5.23 4.73 -11.68
N GLY A 141 4.92 5.69 -12.54
CA GLY A 141 3.57 6.23 -12.65
C GLY A 141 2.54 5.13 -12.87
N GLY A 142 1.43 5.19 -12.13
CA GLY A 142 0.35 4.20 -12.20
C GLY A 142 0.51 2.98 -11.28
N THR A 143 1.58 2.90 -10.50
CA THR A 143 1.75 1.87 -9.47
C THR A 143 1.89 2.50 -8.10
N ASP A 144 1.49 1.77 -7.05
CA ASP A 144 1.68 2.18 -5.65
C ASP A 144 2.96 1.59 -5.04
N ASP A 145 3.72 0.84 -5.84
CA ASP A 145 4.95 0.18 -5.41
C ASP A 145 6.14 1.13 -5.44
N TRP A 146 6.72 1.35 -4.27
CA TRP A 146 7.95 2.12 -4.09
C TRP A 146 9.16 1.19 -4.03
N ALA A 147 10.10 1.39 -4.94
CA ALA A 147 11.38 0.71 -4.96
C ALA A 147 12.44 1.59 -4.31
N ILE A 148 13.09 1.09 -3.28
CA ILE A 148 14.23 1.78 -2.64
C ILE A 148 15.38 1.82 -3.65
N ARG A 149 15.96 3.00 -3.86
CA ARG A 149 17.11 3.23 -4.76
C ARG A 149 18.42 3.19 -4.02
N ASP A 150 18.49 3.88 -2.90
CA ASP A 150 19.68 3.98 -2.06
C ASP A 150 19.28 4.04 -0.58
N VAL A 151 20.14 3.50 0.26
CA VAL A 151 20.05 3.59 1.72
C VAL A 151 21.45 3.73 2.27
N LYS A 152 21.62 4.64 3.22
CA LYS A 152 22.86 4.84 3.94
C LYS A 152 22.58 5.22 5.40
N PRO A 153 23.50 4.94 6.34
CA PRO A 153 23.36 5.40 7.71
C PRO A 153 23.16 6.92 7.77
N PHE A 154 22.19 7.34 8.59
CA PHE A 154 21.96 8.76 8.83
C PHE A 154 23.01 9.29 9.79
N ARG A 155 23.81 10.26 9.35
CA ARG A 155 24.79 10.97 10.18
C ARG A 155 24.25 12.35 10.50
N GLN A 156 24.10 12.65 11.78
CA GLN A 156 23.90 14.02 12.23
C GLN A 156 25.25 14.74 12.13
N SER A 157 25.32 15.79 11.34
CA SER A 157 26.45 16.70 11.26
C SER A 157 26.33 17.82 12.30
#